data_32bf2e8b6a325a0b5b698237271a5469
#
_entry.id   32bf2e8b6a325a0b5b698237271a5469
#
_cell.length_a   1.000
_cell.length_b   1.000
_cell.length_c   1.000
_cell.angle_alpha   90.00
_cell.angle_beta   90.00
_cell.angle_gamma   90.00
#
_symmetry.space_group_name_H-M   'P 1'
#
loop_
_entity.id
_entity.type
_entity.pdbx_description
1 polymer ?
#
loop_
_entity_poly.entity_id
_entity_poly.type
_entity_poly.pdbx_seq_one_letter_code
_entity_poly.pdbx_strand_id
1 'polypeptide(L)'
;MNRAGRIIAVCGLSVALMMPQIAYAAETLSVQVSERTGLTTVGNKQSAYDNVAISRVSNYVNIRSEANTSSSIVGKIYNNCAATILATVDGEGGTWYQIKSGNVTGYIKSEYFITGADAERIAKDIGTVYVTVSADSLRLREQPSTDSAILTTLSKDAEYLEVKEEGDFIEIQVDESLSGYVHKDYVTQRVEFKQAVSVEEERHKAEEDARIRKEAEDAIAKVEALKKE
;
A
#
# COMPACT_ATOMS: atom_id res chain seq x y z
N MET A 1 2.79 37.62 52.66
CA MET A 1 2.42 38.42 51.48
C MET A 1 2.54 37.55 50.26
N ASN A 2 1.43 36.99 49.80
CA ASN A 2 1.36 36.03 48.70
C ASN A 2 1.24 36.77 47.37
N ARG A 3 2.15 36.50 46.42
CA ARG A 3 1.96 36.89 45.03
C ARG A 3 1.55 35.65 44.23
N ALA A 4 0.27 35.58 43.94
CA ALA A 4 -0.27 34.60 43.00
C ALA A 4 0.09 35.02 41.57
N GLY A 5 0.89 34.18 40.85
CA GLY A 5 1.14 34.30 39.43
C GLY A 5 -0.04 33.78 38.65
N ARG A 6 -0.65 34.63 37.86
CA ARG A 6 -1.70 34.27 36.90
C ARG A 6 -1.06 33.55 35.71
N ILE A 7 -1.37 32.26 35.54
CA ILE A 7 -1.09 31.51 34.34
C ILE A 7 -2.19 31.86 33.31
N ILE A 8 -1.79 32.52 32.23
CA ILE A 8 -2.66 32.75 31.07
C ILE A 8 -2.61 31.49 30.24
N ALA A 9 -3.68 30.71 30.27
CA ALA A 9 -3.86 29.59 29.34
C ALA A 9 -4.21 30.16 27.96
N VAL A 10 -3.27 30.05 27.01
CA VAL A 10 -3.53 30.31 25.61
C VAL A 10 -4.27 29.09 25.06
N CYS A 11 -5.59 29.19 24.94
CA CYS A 11 -6.39 28.25 24.18
C CYS A 11 -6.01 28.35 22.70
N GLY A 12 -5.14 27.45 22.24
CA GLY A 12 -4.92 27.21 20.83
C GLY A 12 -6.17 26.56 20.23
N LEU A 13 -6.89 27.35 19.44
CA LEU A 13 -8.02 26.85 18.63
C LEU A 13 -7.45 26.00 17.52
N SER A 14 -7.33 24.68 17.74
CA SER A 14 -7.05 23.72 16.68
C SER A 14 -8.32 23.60 15.83
N VAL A 15 -8.35 24.29 14.71
CA VAL A 15 -9.31 24.04 13.66
C VAL A 15 -8.91 22.72 13.01
N ALA A 16 -9.48 21.64 13.51
CA ALA A 16 -9.45 20.36 12.80
C ALA A 16 -10.28 20.54 11.52
N LEU A 17 -9.61 20.69 10.39
CA LEU A 17 -10.23 20.54 9.09
C LEU A 17 -10.70 19.08 8.98
N MET A 18 -11.98 18.86 9.27
CA MET A 18 -12.65 17.59 8.91
C MET A 18 -12.76 17.56 7.40
N MET A 19 -11.77 16.96 6.74
CA MET A 19 -11.90 16.52 5.35
C MET A 19 -12.90 15.36 5.32
N PRO A 20 -13.93 15.39 4.44
CA PRO A 20 -14.75 14.22 4.23
C PRO A 20 -13.85 13.13 3.65
N GLN A 21 -13.57 12.12 4.45
CA GLN A 21 -12.96 10.88 3.98
C GLN A 21 -14.00 10.21 3.09
N ILE A 22 -13.91 10.43 1.79
CA ILE A 22 -14.58 9.57 0.83
C ILE A 22 -13.80 8.26 0.89
N ALA A 23 -14.31 7.32 1.68
CA ALA A 23 -13.80 5.96 1.71
C ALA A 23 -14.14 5.31 0.36
N TYR A 24 -13.27 5.47 -0.63
CA TYR A 24 -13.22 4.53 -1.73
C TYR A 24 -12.71 3.23 -1.11
N ALA A 25 -13.60 2.24 -1.03
CA ALA A 25 -13.20 0.88 -0.71
C ALA A 25 -12.37 0.36 -1.89
N ALA A 26 -11.09 0.71 -1.92
CA ALA A 26 -10.14 0.10 -2.81
C ALA A 26 -9.99 -1.35 -2.33
N GLU A 27 -10.49 -2.30 -3.11
CA GLU A 27 -10.13 -3.71 -2.91
C GLU A 27 -8.62 -3.83 -3.12
N THR A 28 -7.85 -3.82 -2.04
CA THR A 28 -6.40 -3.94 -2.10
C THR A 28 -6.01 -5.34 -2.54
N LEU A 29 -5.18 -5.43 -3.58
CA LEU A 29 -4.57 -6.69 -3.95
C LEU A 29 -3.52 -7.03 -2.89
N SER A 30 -3.81 -8.02 -2.07
CA SER A 30 -2.90 -8.55 -1.06
C SER A 30 -2.60 -10.01 -1.33
N VAL A 31 -1.36 -10.39 -1.13
CA VAL A 31 -0.91 -11.77 -1.28
C VAL A 31 -0.45 -12.29 0.08
N GLN A 32 -1.03 -13.41 0.51
CA GLN A 32 -0.63 -14.09 1.74
C GLN A 32 0.65 -14.90 1.47
N VAL A 33 1.69 -14.60 2.22
CA VAL A 33 2.94 -15.38 2.19
C VAL A 33 2.83 -16.46 3.27
N SER A 34 2.66 -17.72 2.87
CA SER A 34 2.65 -18.86 3.79
C SER A 34 3.95 -19.65 3.63
N GLU A 35 4.89 -19.44 4.53
CA GLU A 35 6.02 -20.35 4.70
C GLU A 35 5.57 -21.57 5.50
N ARG A 36 5.21 -22.66 4.80
CA ARG A 36 5.04 -23.97 5.46
C ARG A 36 6.36 -24.73 5.42
N THR A 37 6.94 -24.92 6.59
CA THR A 37 8.00 -25.89 6.84
C THR A 37 7.61 -27.29 6.37
N GLY A 38 8.42 -27.81 5.46
CA GLY A 38 8.77 -29.21 5.27
C GLY A 38 7.66 -30.25 5.13
N LEU A 39 7.22 -30.52 3.90
CA LEU A 39 6.99 -31.89 3.43
C LEU A 39 7.12 -31.92 1.91
N THR A 40 8.13 -32.65 1.41
CA THR A 40 8.37 -32.88 0.00
C THR A 40 7.27 -33.77 -0.57
N THR A 41 6.27 -33.16 -1.20
CA THR A 41 5.46 -33.81 -2.21
C THR A 41 5.72 -33.06 -3.50
N VAL A 42 6.23 -33.79 -4.51
CA VAL A 42 6.37 -33.31 -5.89
C VAL A 42 4.97 -33.19 -6.48
N GLY A 43 4.28 -32.14 -6.08
CA GLY A 43 3.06 -31.67 -6.69
C GLY A 43 3.35 -30.22 -7.09
N ASN A 44 2.94 -29.81 -8.28
CA ASN A 44 3.04 -28.46 -8.80
C ASN A 44 2.56 -27.49 -7.71
N LYS A 45 3.49 -26.90 -6.96
CA LYS A 45 3.16 -25.98 -5.87
C LYS A 45 2.74 -24.68 -6.54
N GLN A 46 1.44 -24.48 -6.66
CA GLN A 46 0.89 -23.26 -7.20
C GLN A 46 1.31 -22.11 -6.27
N SER A 47 2.09 -21.16 -6.80
CA SER A 47 2.50 -19.97 -6.07
C SER A 47 1.29 -19.06 -5.87
N ALA A 48 1.24 -18.37 -4.75
CA ALA A 48 0.27 -17.30 -4.52
C ALA A 48 0.38 -16.19 -5.58
N TYR A 49 1.49 -16.15 -6.31
CA TYR A 49 1.80 -15.17 -7.36
C TYR A 49 1.50 -15.65 -8.79
N ASP A 50 0.97 -16.87 -9.00
CA ASP A 50 0.72 -17.39 -10.36
C ASP A 50 -0.26 -16.51 -11.16
N ASN A 51 -1.20 -15.86 -10.50
CA ASN A 51 -2.14 -14.92 -11.11
C ASN A 51 -1.83 -13.45 -10.80
N VAL A 52 -0.65 -13.16 -10.26
CA VAL A 52 -0.22 -11.79 -9.96
C VAL A 52 0.73 -11.30 -11.05
N ALA A 53 0.42 -10.15 -11.62
CA ALA A 53 1.26 -9.44 -12.57
C ALA A 53 1.78 -8.16 -11.92
N ILE A 54 3.10 -8.01 -11.82
CA ILE A 54 3.75 -6.79 -11.33
C ILE A 54 4.30 -6.02 -12.52
N SER A 55 3.87 -4.78 -12.68
CA SER A 55 4.27 -3.94 -13.81
C SER A 55 5.73 -3.50 -13.72
N ARG A 56 6.43 -3.63 -14.85
CA ARG A 56 7.83 -3.21 -15.02
C ARG A 56 7.93 -2.25 -16.21
N VAL A 57 7.63 -1.00 -15.95
CA VAL A 57 7.58 0.08 -16.93
C VAL A 57 8.40 1.27 -16.45
N SER A 58 8.86 2.15 -17.34
CA SER A 58 9.66 3.31 -16.94
C SER A 58 8.85 4.32 -16.12
N ASN A 59 7.58 4.51 -16.43
CA ASN A 59 6.66 5.39 -15.74
C ASN A 59 5.30 4.73 -15.60
N TYR A 60 4.50 4.69 -16.68
CA TYR A 60 3.20 4.00 -16.73
C TYR A 60 2.94 3.43 -18.12
N VAL A 61 1.95 2.55 -18.18
CA VAL A 61 1.34 2.06 -19.43
C VAL A 61 -0.19 2.17 -19.32
N ASN A 62 -0.82 2.44 -20.47
CA ASN A 62 -2.28 2.54 -20.54
C ASN A 62 -2.94 1.16 -20.46
N ILE A 63 -3.98 1.05 -19.64
CA ILE A 63 -4.90 -0.07 -19.61
C ILE A 63 -5.98 0.21 -20.66
N ARG A 64 -6.26 -0.76 -21.53
CA ARG A 64 -7.16 -0.64 -22.67
C ARG A 64 -8.46 -1.39 -22.45
N SER A 65 -9.54 -0.94 -23.11
CA SER A 65 -10.83 -1.66 -23.06
C SER A 65 -10.84 -2.97 -23.83
N GLU A 66 -9.91 -3.15 -24.79
CA GLU A 66 -9.73 -4.36 -25.59
C GLU A 66 -8.23 -4.62 -25.82
N ALA A 67 -7.88 -5.84 -26.28
CA ALA A 67 -6.50 -6.27 -26.53
C ALA A 67 -5.89 -5.65 -27.81
N ASN A 68 -6.00 -4.32 -27.97
CA ASN A 68 -5.43 -3.56 -29.09
C ASN A 68 -5.08 -2.13 -28.66
N THR A 69 -4.22 -1.47 -29.44
CA THR A 69 -3.72 -0.12 -29.14
C THR A 69 -4.66 1.01 -29.56
N SER A 70 -5.69 0.71 -30.36
CA SER A 70 -6.67 1.67 -30.86
C SER A 70 -7.91 1.79 -29.96
N SER A 71 -8.12 0.83 -29.05
CA SER A 71 -9.25 0.84 -28.12
C SER A 71 -9.13 1.93 -27.04
N SER A 72 -10.25 2.20 -26.37
CA SER A 72 -10.30 3.24 -25.33
C SER A 72 -9.35 2.97 -24.16
N ILE A 73 -8.78 4.03 -23.59
CA ILE A 73 -8.01 3.96 -22.36
C ILE A 73 -8.99 3.96 -21.18
N VAL A 74 -8.90 2.97 -20.30
CA VAL A 74 -9.74 2.84 -19.10
C VAL A 74 -8.98 3.16 -17.81
N GLY A 75 -7.65 3.23 -17.88
CA GLY A 75 -6.80 3.58 -16.76
C GLY A 75 -5.33 3.53 -17.13
N LYS A 76 -4.49 3.72 -16.11
CA LYS A 76 -3.02 3.62 -16.19
C LYS A 76 -2.50 2.74 -15.08
N ILE A 77 -1.48 1.94 -15.37
CA ILE A 77 -0.72 1.21 -14.37
C ILE A 77 0.71 1.75 -14.35
N TYR A 78 1.16 2.15 -13.17
CA TYR A 78 2.49 2.71 -12.95
C TYR A 78 3.49 1.61 -12.63
N ASN A 79 4.78 1.93 -12.64
CA ASN A 79 5.83 0.98 -12.28
C ASN A 79 5.62 0.41 -10.86
N ASN A 80 5.91 -0.87 -10.69
CA ASN A 80 5.76 -1.60 -9.43
C ASN A 80 4.32 -1.65 -8.87
N CYS A 81 3.31 -1.39 -9.70
CA CYS A 81 1.93 -1.68 -9.35
C CYS A 81 1.60 -3.14 -9.67
N ALA A 82 0.68 -3.72 -8.92
CA ALA A 82 0.24 -5.08 -9.15
C ALA A 82 -1.20 -5.15 -9.72
N ALA A 83 -1.44 -6.22 -10.45
CA ALA A 83 -2.74 -6.57 -10.99
C ALA A 83 -2.97 -8.08 -10.87
N THR A 84 -4.23 -8.48 -10.78
CA THR A 84 -4.64 -9.88 -10.94
C THR A 84 -4.85 -10.17 -12.41
N ILE A 85 -4.22 -11.23 -12.92
CA ILE A 85 -4.46 -11.75 -14.28
C ILE A 85 -5.79 -12.52 -14.25
N LEU A 86 -6.75 -12.05 -15.05
CA LEU A 86 -8.05 -12.70 -15.22
C LEU A 86 -8.03 -13.67 -16.39
N ALA A 87 -7.34 -13.30 -17.47
CA ALA A 87 -7.17 -14.14 -18.67
C ALA A 87 -5.91 -13.74 -19.45
N THR A 88 -5.41 -14.70 -20.22
CA THR A 88 -4.38 -14.47 -21.24
C THR A 88 -5.02 -14.60 -22.61
N VAL A 89 -4.85 -13.60 -23.46
CA VAL A 89 -5.48 -13.55 -24.80
C VAL A 89 -4.46 -13.13 -25.85
N ASP A 90 -4.68 -13.58 -27.08
CA ASP A 90 -3.96 -13.06 -28.23
C ASP A 90 -4.60 -11.75 -28.69
N GLY A 91 -3.77 -10.74 -28.95
CA GLY A 91 -4.23 -9.42 -29.35
C GLY A 91 -3.25 -8.76 -30.32
N GLU A 92 -3.41 -7.46 -30.50
CA GLU A 92 -2.56 -6.69 -31.43
C GLU A 92 -1.08 -6.77 -31.04
N GLY A 93 -0.27 -7.38 -31.90
CA GLY A 93 1.18 -7.45 -31.74
C GLY A 93 1.65 -8.38 -30.64
N GLY A 94 0.85 -9.40 -30.26
CA GLY A 94 1.27 -10.46 -29.35
C GLY A 94 0.27 -10.77 -28.23
N THR A 95 0.79 -11.27 -27.13
CA THR A 95 -0.01 -11.71 -25.98
C THR A 95 -0.39 -10.54 -25.09
N TRP A 96 -1.64 -10.52 -24.66
CA TRP A 96 -2.23 -9.53 -23.73
C TRP A 96 -2.76 -10.25 -22.49
N TYR A 97 -2.70 -9.58 -21.37
CA TYR A 97 -3.41 -9.98 -20.15
C TYR A 97 -4.68 -9.13 -20.00
N GLN A 98 -5.80 -9.79 -19.77
CA GLN A 98 -6.94 -9.17 -19.14
C GLN A 98 -6.63 -9.11 -17.65
N ILE A 99 -6.63 -7.91 -17.07
CA ILE A 99 -6.22 -7.70 -15.69
C ILE A 99 -7.32 -6.97 -14.89
N LYS A 100 -7.28 -7.18 -13.55
CA LYS A 100 -7.95 -6.32 -12.56
C LYS A 100 -6.88 -5.74 -11.64
N SER A 101 -6.88 -4.41 -11.47
CA SER A 101 -6.02 -3.70 -10.53
C SER A 101 -6.81 -2.57 -9.89
N GLY A 102 -7.12 -2.71 -8.61
CA GLY A 102 -8.08 -1.85 -7.93
C GLY A 102 -9.46 -1.92 -8.58
N ASN A 103 -10.00 -0.77 -8.91
CA ASN A 103 -11.29 -0.61 -9.60
C ASN A 103 -11.17 -0.67 -11.14
N VAL A 104 -9.96 -0.84 -11.69
CA VAL A 104 -9.72 -0.88 -13.14
C VAL A 104 -9.67 -2.32 -13.64
N THR A 105 -10.46 -2.62 -14.65
CA THR A 105 -10.40 -3.87 -15.42
C THR A 105 -10.16 -3.53 -16.89
N GLY A 106 -9.24 -4.24 -17.55
CA GLY A 106 -8.93 -4.02 -18.95
C GLY A 106 -7.75 -4.85 -19.42
N TYR A 107 -7.15 -4.45 -20.52
CA TYR A 107 -6.12 -5.22 -21.24
C TYR A 107 -4.81 -4.46 -21.31
N ILE A 108 -3.70 -5.18 -21.11
CA ILE A 108 -2.33 -4.69 -21.25
C ILE A 108 -1.49 -5.79 -21.90
N LYS A 109 -0.50 -5.44 -22.73
CA LYS A 109 0.47 -6.41 -23.26
C LYS A 109 1.22 -7.08 -22.12
N SER A 110 1.38 -8.39 -22.21
CA SER A 110 2.06 -9.21 -21.20
C SER A 110 3.53 -8.83 -20.98
N GLU A 111 4.18 -8.27 -21.99
CA GLU A 111 5.59 -7.83 -21.95
C GLU A 111 5.89 -6.74 -20.89
N TYR A 112 4.86 -6.04 -20.42
CA TYR A 112 5.01 -5.01 -19.37
C TYR A 112 4.96 -5.56 -17.95
N PHE A 113 4.86 -6.88 -17.80
CA PHE A 113 4.72 -7.53 -16.51
C PHE A 113 5.76 -8.60 -16.25
N ILE A 114 6.06 -8.78 -14.98
CA ILE A 114 6.65 -10.01 -14.45
C ILE A 114 5.60 -10.74 -13.63
N THR A 115 5.64 -12.07 -13.63
CA THR A 115 4.63 -12.95 -13.05
C THR A 115 5.27 -14.14 -12.34
N GLY A 116 4.50 -14.91 -11.58
CA GLY A 116 4.95 -16.15 -10.95
C GLY A 116 6.15 -15.95 -10.02
N ALA A 117 7.14 -16.84 -10.10
CA ALA A 117 8.31 -16.85 -9.22
C ALA A 117 9.15 -15.54 -9.27
N ASP A 118 9.17 -14.87 -10.43
CA ASP A 118 9.88 -13.60 -10.57
C ASP A 118 9.15 -12.46 -9.84
N ALA A 119 7.81 -12.45 -9.92
CA ALA A 119 6.99 -11.52 -9.15
C ALA A 119 7.11 -11.77 -7.64
N GLU A 120 7.07 -13.04 -7.22
CA GLU A 120 7.24 -13.43 -5.82
C GLU A 120 8.57 -12.96 -5.23
N ARG A 121 9.67 -13.07 -5.99
CA ARG A 121 11.02 -12.70 -5.56
C ARG A 121 11.16 -11.21 -5.22
N ILE A 122 10.46 -10.34 -5.93
CA ILE A 122 10.55 -8.90 -5.75
C ILE A 122 9.41 -8.31 -4.92
N ALA A 123 8.41 -9.12 -4.58
CA ALA A 123 7.18 -8.66 -3.95
C ALA A 123 7.41 -7.85 -2.66
N LYS A 124 8.24 -8.38 -1.76
CA LYS A 124 8.55 -7.71 -0.48
C LYS A 124 9.34 -6.41 -0.67
N ASP A 125 10.18 -6.33 -1.72
CA ASP A 125 11.01 -5.14 -1.97
C ASP A 125 10.21 -3.95 -2.51
N ILE A 126 9.09 -4.22 -3.19
CA ILE A 126 8.29 -3.19 -3.87
C ILE A 126 6.93 -2.93 -3.23
N GLY A 127 6.44 -3.87 -2.44
CA GLY A 127 5.16 -3.78 -1.72
C GLY A 127 5.33 -3.23 -0.32
N THR A 128 4.23 -2.98 0.33
CA THR A 128 4.17 -2.71 1.76
C THR A 128 3.84 -4.02 2.47
N VAL A 129 4.69 -4.45 3.39
CA VAL A 129 4.49 -5.71 4.11
C VAL A 129 3.78 -5.43 5.43
N TYR A 130 2.69 -6.14 5.65
CA TYR A 130 1.95 -6.15 6.91
C TYR A 130 2.12 -7.49 7.61
N VAL A 131 2.19 -7.43 8.92
CA VAL A 131 2.37 -8.56 9.82
C VAL A 131 1.14 -8.70 10.69
N THR A 132 0.45 -9.83 10.60
CA THR A 132 -0.73 -10.13 11.43
C THR A 132 -0.37 -11.16 12.49
N VAL A 133 -0.72 -10.88 13.74
CA VAL A 133 -0.46 -11.75 14.88
C VAL A 133 -1.36 -12.99 14.83
N SER A 134 -0.76 -14.20 14.82
CA SER A 134 -1.49 -15.47 14.79
C SER A 134 -1.72 -16.03 16.20
N ALA A 135 -0.87 -15.72 17.17
CA ALA A 135 -0.94 -16.19 18.54
C ALA A 135 -1.97 -15.39 19.36
N ASP A 136 -2.59 -16.02 20.36
CA ASP A 136 -3.55 -15.32 21.24
C ASP A 136 -2.89 -14.15 21.99
N SER A 137 -1.58 -14.22 22.24
CA SER A 137 -0.78 -13.21 22.92
C SER A 137 0.66 -13.33 22.45
N LEU A 138 1.22 -12.24 21.86
CA LEU A 138 2.57 -12.20 21.33
C LEU A 138 3.37 -11.09 22.01
N ARG A 139 4.58 -11.41 22.49
CA ARG A 139 5.47 -10.43 23.10
C ARG A 139 6.19 -9.61 22.04
N LEU A 140 6.08 -8.29 22.14
CA LEU A 140 6.94 -7.34 21.42
C LEU A 140 8.21 -7.15 22.23
N ARG A 141 9.36 -7.28 21.59
CA ARG A 141 10.67 -7.25 22.25
C ARG A 141 11.54 -6.10 21.75
N GLU A 142 12.45 -5.65 22.60
CA GLU A 142 13.37 -4.55 22.26
C GLU A 142 14.42 -4.97 21.23
N GLN A 143 14.86 -6.24 21.24
CA GLN A 143 15.89 -6.79 20.35
C GLN A 143 15.41 -8.11 19.72
N PRO A 144 15.98 -8.56 18.59
CA PRO A 144 15.61 -9.80 17.92
C PRO A 144 16.12 -11.04 18.67
N SER A 145 15.69 -11.20 19.92
CA SER A 145 16.06 -12.31 20.80
C SER A 145 14.97 -12.64 21.80
N THR A 146 14.81 -13.93 22.11
CA THR A 146 13.89 -14.40 23.15
C THR A 146 14.27 -13.96 24.57
N ASP A 147 15.53 -13.58 24.78
CA ASP A 147 16.06 -13.13 26.08
C ASP A 147 15.99 -11.62 26.25
N SER A 148 15.62 -10.91 25.21
CA SER A 148 15.50 -9.45 25.21
C SER A 148 14.29 -8.98 26.06
N ALA A 149 14.38 -7.73 26.52
CA ALA A 149 13.31 -7.08 27.26
C ALA A 149 12.00 -7.06 26.47
N ILE A 150 10.88 -7.23 27.19
CA ILE A 150 9.54 -7.19 26.63
C ILE A 150 9.06 -5.74 26.72
N LEU A 151 8.73 -5.14 25.58
CA LEU A 151 8.18 -3.79 25.50
C LEU A 151 6.68 -3.77 25.81
N THR A 152 5.95 -4.70 25.19
CA THR A 152 4.50 -4.86 25.39
C THR A 152 4.06 -6.23 24.89
N THR A 153 2.75 -6.48 24.96
CA THR A 153 2.10 -7.68 24.45
C THR A 153 1.06 -7.29 23.40
N LEU A 154 1.09 -8.00 22.28
CA LEU A 154 0.22 -7.81 21.13
C LEU A 154 -0.91 -8.84 21.15
N SER A 155 -2.09 -8.41 20.74
CA SER A 155 -3.28 -9.26 20.66
C SER A 155 -3.34 -10.01 19.34
N LYS A 156 -4.00 -11.15 19.34
CA LYS A 156 -4.32 -11.91 18.11
C LYS A 156 -5.07 -11.04 17.11
N ASP A 157 -4.84 -11.35 15.83
CA ASP A 157 -5.43 -10.68 14.67
C ASP A 157 -5.10 -9.18 14.54
N ALA A 158 -4.24 -8.63 15.43
CA ALA A 158 -3.70 -7.29 15.25
C ALA A 158 -2.72 -7.25 14.08
N GLU A 159 -2.81 -6.21 13.26
CA GLU A 159 -1.99 -6.02 12.06
C GLU A 159 -1.06 -4.82 12.25
N TYR A 160 0.20 -4.96 11.85
CA TYR A 160 1.25 -3.98 12.00
C TYR A 160 2.09 -3.87 10.72
N LEU A 161 2.71 -2.71 10.51
CA LEU A 161 3.65 -2.51 9.42
C LEU A 161 4.98 -3.23 9.73
N GLU A 162 5.47 -4.02 8.80
CA GLU A 162 6.83 -4.57 8.84
C GLU A 162 7.84 -3.48 8.52
N VAL A 163 8.89 -3.38 9.33
CA VAL A 163 10.03 -2.48 9.08
C VAL A 163 11.17 -3.24 8.41
N LYS A 164 11.54 -4.39 8.97
CA LYS A 164 12.58 -5.30 8.42
C LYS A 164 12.50 -6.68 9.03
N GLU A 165 13.17 -7.63 8.39
CA GLU A 165 13.42 -8.97 8.92
C GLU A 165 14.84 -9.09 9.45
N GLU A 166 15.02 -9.79 10.58
CA GLU A 166 16.32 -10.05 11.18
C GLU A 166 16.37 -11.45 11.82
N GLY A 167 16.96 -12.40 11.12
CA GLY A 167 16.97 -13.82 11.52
C GLY A 167 15.56 -14.38 11.63
N ASP A 168 15.20 -14.91 12.82
CA ASP A 168 13.88 -15.46 13.11
C ASP A 168 12.87 -14.39 13.60
N PHE A 169 13.25 -13.14 13.58
CA PHE A 169 12.45 -12.03 14.06
C PHE A 169 12.10 -11.05 12.95
N ILE A 170 11.00 -10.32 13.17
CA ILE A 170 10.53 -9.23 12.32
C ILE A 170 10.40 -7.99 13.20
N GLU A 171 11.01 -6.89 12.79
CA GLU A 171 10.76 -5.59 13.39
C GLU A 171 9.44 -5.04 12.82
N ILE A 172 8.53 -4.69 13.70
CA ILE A 172 7.24 -4.10 13.37
C ILE A 172 7.08 -2.73 13.99
N GLN A 173 6.33 -1.86 13.35
CA GLN A 173 5.92 -0.56 13.87
C GLN A 173 4.51 -0.68 14.45
N VAL A 174 4.38 -0.43 15.76
CA VAL A 174 3.10 -0.49 16.47
C VAL A 174 2.37 0.85 16.40
N ASP A 175 3.11 1.95 16.62
CA ASP A 175 2.64 3.32 16.48
C ASP A 175 3.81 4.26 16.11
N GLU A 176 3.59 5.58 16.12
CA GLU A 176 4.60 6.59 15.75
C GLU A 176 5.84 6.56 16.66
N SER A 177 5.73 6.02 17.88
CA SER A 177 6.78 6.04 18.91
C SER A 177 7.27 4.66 19.32
N LEU A 178 6.57 3.59 18.97
CA LEU A 178 6.84 2.23 19.41
C LEU A 178 7.07 1.32 18.21
N SER A 179 8.29 0.81 18.12
CA SER A 179 8.64 -0.33 17.27
C SER A 179 9.34 -1.41 18.10
N GLY A 180 9.42 -2.62 17.58
CA GLY A 180 10.09 -3.73 18.24
C GLY A 180 9.97 -5.03 17.44
N TYR A 181 10.48 -6.11 18.03
CA TYR A 181 10.66 -7.38 17.37
C TYR A 181 9.65 -8.43 17.81
N VAL A 182 9.09 -9.16 16.84
CA VAL A 182 8.24 -10.33 17.04
C VAL A 182 8.85 -11.53 16.35
N HIS A 183 8.63 -12.74 16.88
CA HIS A 183 9.14 -13.97 16.28
C HIS A 183 8.24 -14.41 15.11
N LYS A 184 8.86 -14.80 13.98
CA LYS A 184 8.19 -15.17 12.72
C LYS A 184 7.14 -16.26 12.86
N ASP A 185 7.37 -17.26 13.73
CA ASP A 185 6.45 -18.40 13.90
C ASP A 185 5.06 -18.03 14.42
N TYR A 186 4.91 -16.83 14.98
CA TYR A 186 3.66 -16.38 15.61
C TYR A 186 2.93 -15.30 14.83
N VAL A 187 3.32 -15.10 13.58
CA VAL A 187 2.74 -14.09 12.69
C VAL A 187 2.54 -14.65 11.28
N THR A 188 1.68 -13.98 10.52
CA THR A 188 1.57 -14.16 9.08
C THR A 188 1.90 -12.85 8.38
N GLN A 189 2.53 -12.92 7.20
CA GLN A 189 2.86 -11.75 6.42
C GLN A 189 1.91 -11.62 5.23
N ARG A 190 1.57 -10.39 4.89
CA ARG A 190 0.78 -10.01 3.72
C ARG A 190 1.48 -8.85 3.01
N VAL A 191 1.68 -8.99 1.70
CA VAL A 191 2.24 -7.92 0.87
C VAL A 191 1.11 -7.19 0.17
N GLU A 192 1.06 -5.90 0.35
CA GLU A 192 0.13 -5.00 -0.31
C GLU A 192 0.83 -4.18 -1.39
N PHE A 193 0.22 -4.09 -2.57
CA PHE A 193 0.80 -3.40 -3.71
C PHE A 193 0.00 -2.17 -4.08
N LYS A 194 0.69 -1.18 -4.64
CA LYS A 194 0.04 -0.10 -5.37
C LYS A 194 -0.73 -0.67 -6.56
N GLN A 195 -1.83 -0.02 -6.89
CA GLN A 195 -2.75 -0.45 -7.93
C GLN A 195 -2.79 0.55 -9.08
N ALA A 196 -3.45 0.16 -10.16
CA ALA A 196 -3.75 1.03 -11.29
C ALA A 196 -4.67 2.17 -10.87
N VAL A 197 -4.62 3.25 -11.63
CA VAL A 197 -5.49 4.42 -11.46
C VAL A 197 -6.41 4.50 -12.67
N SER A 198 -7.72 4.63 -12.43
CA SER A 198 -8.70 4.81 -13.50
C SER A 198 -8.62 6.21 -14.10
N VAL A 199 -9.11 6.34 -15.33
CA VAL A 199 -9.25 7.67 -15.97
C VAL A 199 -10.12 8.61 -15.13
N GLU A 200 -11.13 8.06 -14.47
CA GLU A 200 -12.03 8.86 -13.64
C GLU A 200 -11.36 9.34 -12.34
N GLU A 201 -10.56 8.49 -11.69
CA GLU A 201 -9.77 8.89 -10.53
C GLU A 201 -8.72 9.95 -10.87
N GLU A 202 -8.02 9.80 -12.02
CA GLU A 202 -7.08 10.83 -12.48
C GLU A 202 -7.77 12.18 -12.71
N ARG A 203 -8.95 12.16 -13.34
CA ARG A 203 -9.75 13.36 -13.57
C ARG A 203 -10.17 14.01 -12.26
N HIS A 204 -10.72 13.22 -11.33
CA HIS A 204 -11.18 13.71 -10.03
C HIS A 204 -10.04 14.31 -9.23
N LYS A 205 -8.87 13.65 -9.22
CA LYS A 205 -7.68 14.18 -8.57
C LYS A 205 -7.21 15.49 -9.19
N ALA A 206 -7.21 15.58 -10.52
CA ALA A 206 -6.83 16.82 -11.22
C ALA A 206 -7.79 17.97 -10.91
N GLU A 207 -9.09 17.70 -10.81
CA GLU A 207 -10.11 18.69 -10.43
C GLU A 207 -9.91 19.16 -8.97
N GLU A 208 -9.60 18.25 -8.07
CA GLU A 208 -9.33 18.56 -6.66
C GLU A 208 -8.05 19.38 -6.49
N ASP A 209 -6.96 18.98 -7.15
CA ASP A 209 -5.69 19.71 -7.16
C ASP A 209 -5.86 21.14 -7.72
N ALA A 210 -6.68 21.30 -8.77
CA ALA A 210 -7.00 22.60 -9.32
C ALA A 210 -7.82 23.47 -8.34
N ARG A 211 -8.76 22.88 -7.60
CA ARG A 211 -9.53 23.57 -6.58
C ARG A 211 -8.63 24.05 -5.42
N ILE A 212 -7.79 23.15 -4.89
CA ILE A 212 -6.85 23.48 -3.80
C ILE A 212 -5.90 24.60 -4.23
N ARG A 213 -5.38 24.54 -5.46
CA ARG A 213 -4.50 25.60 -6.00
C ARG A 213 -5.21 26.94 -6.04
N LYS A 214 -6.45 26.99 -6.54
CA LYS A 214 -7.25 28.21 -6.60
C LYS A 214 -7.54 28.77 -5.20
N GLU A 215 -7.90 27.92 -4.25
CA GLU A 215 -8.13 28.34 -2.85
C GLU A 215 -6.85 28.94 -2.23
N ALA A 216 -5.70 28.33 -2.51
CA ALA A 216 -4.40 28.86 -2.05
C ALA A 216 -4.06 30.23 -2.69
N GLU A 217 -4.29 30.39 -3.98
CA GLU A 217 -4.08 31.65 -4.69
C GLU A 217 -5.01 32.76 -4.14
N ASP A 218 -6.28 32.46 -3.92
CA ASP A 218 -7.27 33.38 -3.32
C ASP A 218 -6.88 33.78 -1.88
N ALA A 219 -6.36 32.82 -1.08
CA ALA A 219 -5.88 33.10 0.27
C ALA A 219 -4.64 34.03 0.25
N ILE A 220 -3.70 33.80 -0.63
CA ILE A 220 -2.51 34.65 -0.79
C ILE A 220 -2.94 36.07 -1.18
N ALA A 221 -3.83 36.20 -2.17
CA ALA A 221 -4.32 37.52 -2.62
C ALA A 221 -5.01 38.29 -1.48
N LYS A 222 -5.79 37.63 -0.61
CA LYS A 222 -6.40 38.26 0.58
C LYS A 222 -5.34 38.75 1.57
N VAL A 223 -4.29 37.96 1.83
CA VAL A 223 -3.20 38.36 2.75
C VAL A 223 -2.43 39.55 2.18
N GLU A 224 -2.18 39.59 0.87
CA GLU A 224 -1.51 40.72 0.22
C GLU A 224 -2.35 42.00 0.22
N ALA A 225 -3.67 41.87 0.09
CA ALA A 225 -4.58 43.01 0.19
C ALA A 225 -4.55 43.64 1.60
N LEU A 226 -4.58 42.80 2.66
CA LEU A 226 -4.52 43.25 4.05
C LEU A 226 -3.18 43.91 4.44
N LYS A 227 -2.09 43.62 3.74
CA LYS A 227 -0.78 44.26 3.99
C LYS A 227 -0.65 45.64 3.36
N LYS A 228 -1.57 46.01 2.46
CA LYS A 228 -1.55 47.33 1.76
C LYS A 228 -2.43 48.40 2.39
N GLU A 229 -3.25 48.00 3.39
CA GLU A 229 -3.99 48.91 4.28
C GLU A 229 -3.15 49.25 5.52
#